data_75d30e8a7cb3d2b4790f65361aad17d6
#
_entry.id   75d30e8a7cb3d2b4790f65361aad17d6
#
_cell.length_a   1.000
_cell.length_b   1.000
_cell.length_c   1.000
_cell.angle_alpha   90.00
_cell.angle_beta   90.00
_cell.angle_gamma   90.00
#
_symmetry.space_group_name_H-M   'P 1'
#
loop_
_entity.id
_entity.type
_entity.pdbx_description
1 polymer ?
#
loop_
_entity_poly.entity_id
_entity_poly.type
_entity_poly.pdbx_seq_one_letter_code
_entity_poly.pdbx_strand_id
1 'polypeptide(L)'
;MSQLVIQNTVVSSFQKSMTYSMHHNDMVKYLGRKWEIEVNILHESVAWPSIVKARKRASFPFQKFISKWISEDTATGIVMRRRKQRIHDHCPRCDAPEEHLVHILTCPHPDVRSLIDNMLVELEVWLTKEDTYPELIPILIASIRSWLTDPYGDEPTFVWPTALIREAILAQQQLGWYAFFDGMYC
;
A
#
# COMPACT_ATOMS: atom_id res chain seq x y z
N MET A 1 10.51 -35.78 -20.91
CA MET A 1 9.54 -34.67 -20.71
C MET A 1 10.28 -33.37 -21.00
N SER A 2 9.88 -32.63 -22.02
CA SER A 2 10.50 -31.34 -22.37
C SER A 2 10.02 -30.29 -21.34
N GLN A 3 10.95 -29.68 -20.63
CA GLN A 3 10.67 -28.57 -19.75
C GLN A 3 10.60 -27.28 -20.56
N LEU A 4 9.56 -26.47 -20.37
CA LEU A 4 9.49 -25.15 -20.98
C LEU A 4 10.34 -24.18 -20.14
N VAL A 5 11.32 -23.55 -20.78
CA VAL A 5 12.19 -22.55 -20.14
C VAL A 5 11.92 -21.19 -20.80
N ILE A 6 11.55 -20.19 -20.01
CA ILE A 6 11.38 -18.80 -20.46
C ILE A 6 12.34 -17.93 -19.65
N GLN A 7 13.19 -17.16 -20.31
CA GLN A 7 14.19 -16.27 -19.69
C GLN A 7 15.01 -16.98 -18.59
N ASN A 8 15.55 -18.17 -18.90
CA ASN A 8 16.30 -19.03 -17.98
C ASN A 8 15.52 -19.56 -16.76
N THR A 9 14.22 -19.45 -16.72
CA THR A 9 13.38 -19.95 -15.63
C THR A 9 12.56 -21.14 -16.10
N VAL A 10 12.67 -22.28 -15.37
CA VAL A 10 11.85 -23.47 -15.63
C VAL A 10 10.39 -23.17 -15.26
N VAL A 11 9.50 -23.26 -16.23
CA VAL A 11 8.07 -23.00 -16.05
C VAL A 11 7.39 -24.28 -15.58
N SER A 12 7.07 -24.35 -14.30
CA SER A 12 6.38 -25.52 -13.68
C SER A 12 4.90 -25.61 -14.04
N SER A 13 4.29 -24.51 -14.47
CA SER A 13 2.89 -24.46 -14.91
C SER A 13 2.74 -23.34 -15.95
N PHE A 14 2.71 -23.71 -17.23
CA PHE A 14 2.59 -22.79 -18.35
C PHE A 14 1.36 -21.86 -18.24
N GLN A 15 0.21 -22.43 -17.90
CA GLN A 15 -1.03 -21.67 -17.80
C GLN A 15 -0.97 -20.61 -16.68
N LYS A 16 -0.41 -20.96 -15.50
CA LYS A 16 -0.25 -20.01 -14.40
C LYS A 16 0.73 -18.91 -14.74
N SER A 17 1.85 -19.26 -15.37
CA SER A 17 2.88 -18.27 -15.75
C SER A 17 2.37 -17.34 -16.85
N MET A 18 1.64 -17.85 -17.83
CA MET A 18 1.01 -17.04 -18.88
C MET A 18 -0.05 -16.09 -18.31
N THR A 19 -0.96 -16.60 -17.47
CA THR A 19 -1.98 -15.77 -16.81
C THR A 19 -1.32 -14.68 -15.95
N TYR A 20 -0.29 -15.03 -15.19
CA TYR A 20 0.46 -14.06 -14.40
C TYR A 20 1.11 -12.97 -15.29
N SER A 21 1.82 -13.36 -16.35
CA SER A 21 2.45 -12.41 -17.28
C SER A 21 1.45 -11.47 -17.94
N MET A 22 0.29 -11.97 -18.36
CA MET A 22 -0.73 -11.15 -19.00
C MET A 22 -1.34 -10.11 -18.06
N HIS A 23 -1.65 -10.51 -16.82
CA HIS A 23 -2.31 -9.60 -15.87
C HIS A 23 -1.33 -8.74 -15.07
N HIS A 24 -0.10 -9.20 -14.84
CA HIS A 24 0.89 -8.45 -14.07
C HIS A 24 1.25 -7.12 -14.77
N ASN A 25 1.56 -7.16 -16.05
CA ASN A 25 1.91 -5.96 -16.79
C ASN A 25 0.76 -4.93 -16.86
N ASP A 26 -0.48 -5.40 -17.02
CA ASP A 26 -1.64 -4.50 -17.03
C ASP A 26 -1.89 -3.89 -15.65
N MET A 27 -1.69 -4.67 -14.58
CA MET A 27 -1.76 -4.19 -13.21
C MET A 27 -0.68 -3.15 -12.93
N VAL A 28 0.57 -3.40 -13.30
CA VAL A 28 1.68 -2.45 -13.07
C VAL A 28 1.46 -1.16 -13.86
N LYS A 29 0.98 -1.25 -15.12
CA LYS A 29 0.59 -0.07 -15.91
C LYS A 29 -0.56 0.72 -15.27
N TYR A 30 -1.56 0.03 -14.71
CA TYR A 30 -2.65 0.68 -13.97
C TYR A 30 -2.11 1.42 -12.74
N LEU A 31 -1.27 0.75 -11.93
CA LEU A 31 -0.67 1.35 -10.74
C LEU A 31 0.27 2.51 -11.07
N GLY A 32 1.06 2.40 -12.15
CA GLY A 32 1.92 3.48 -12.62
C GLY A 32 1.12 4.74 -12.96
N ARG A 33 -0.02 4.58 -13.63
CA ARG A 33 -0.92 5.71 -13.91
C ARG A 33 -1.60 6.27 -12.66
N LYS A 34 -2.00 5.37 -11.75
CA LYS A 34 -2.67 5.75 -10.50
C LYS A 34 -1.77 6.57 -9.58
N TRP A 35 -0.49 6.21 -9.48
CA TRP A 35 0.48 6.85 -8.59
C TRP A 35 1.39 7.84 -9.29
N GLU A 36 1.20 8.05 -10.60
CA GLU A 36 2.04 8.92 -11.44
C GLU A 36 3.53 8.51 -11.40
N ILE A 37 3.78 7.20 -11.32
CA ILE A 37 5.12 6.60 -11.25
C ILE A 37 5.41 5.85 -12.55
N GLU A 38 6.64 5.98 -13.05
CA GLU A 38 7.07 5.23 -14.23
C GLU A 38 7.03 3.71 -13.98
N VAL A 39 6.53 2.97 -14.97
CA VAL A 39 6.35 1.51 -14.90
C VAL A 39 7.65 0.78 -14.58
N ASN A 40 8.78 1.26 -15.09
CA ASN A 40 10.10 0.67 -14.82
C ASN A 40 10.46 0.76 -13.33
N ILE A 41 10.22 1.93 -12.71
CA ILE A 41 10.46 2.12 -11.27
C ILE A 41 9.62 1.13 -10.46
N LEU A 42 8.34 0.95 -10.81
CA LEU A 42 7.47 -0.01 -10.13
C LEU A 42 7.96 -1.46 -10.26
N HIS A 43 8.48 -1.84 -11.43
CA HIS A 43 9.04 -3.19 -11.61
C HIS A 43 10.28 -3.45 -10.76
N GLU A 44 11.14 -2.46 -10.63
CA GLU A 44 12.44 -2.58 -9.96
C GLU A 44 12.35 -2.37 -8.44
N SER A 45 11.53 -1.42 -8.01
CA SER A 45 11.48 -1.00 -6.60
C SER A 45 10.49 -1.79 -5.75
N VAL A 46 9.43 -2.36 -6.34
CA VAL A 46 8.40 -3.05 -5.55
C VAL A 46 8.75 -4.52 -5.30
N ALA A 47 8.70 -4.94 -4.05
CA ALA A 47 8.96 -6.32 -3.62
C ALA A 47 7.79 -7.28 -3.99
N TRP A 48 7.46 -7.41 -5.28
CA TRP A 48 6.34 -8.20 -5.80
C TRP A 48 6.23 -9.62 -5.23
N PRO A 49 7.32 -10.40 -5.11
CA PRO A 49 7.24 -11.74 -4.53
C PRO A 49 6.76 -11.75 -3.08
N SER A 50 7.19 -10.76 -2.28
CA SER A 50 6.80 -10.61 -0.88
C SER A 50 5.33 -10.23 -0.75
N ILE A 51 4.83 -9.31 -1.58
CA ILE A 51 3.41 -8.91 -1.65
C ILE A 51 2.53 -10.12 -1.99
N VAL A 52 2.91 -10.90 -3.01
CA VAL A 52 2.17 -12.12 -3.39
C VAL A 52 2.14 -13.13 -2.25
N LYS A 53 3.28 -13.30 -1.53
CA LYS A 53 3.38 -14.21 -0.38
C LYS A 53 2.49 -13.74 0.78
N ALA A 54 2.52 -12.45 1.12
CA ALA A 54 1.68 -11.86 2.15
C ALA A 54 0.19 -11.99 1.83
N ARG A 55 -0.20 -11.67 0.59
CA ARG A 55 -1.59 -11.80 0.13
C ARG A 55 -2.11 -13.22 0.22
N LYS A 56 -1.31 -14.24 -0.13
CA LYS A 56 -1.69 -15.66 -0.01
C LYS A 56 -1.95 -16.11 1.42
N ARG A 57 -1.33 -15.47 2.41
CA ARG A 57 -1.52 -15.74 3.84
C ARG A 57 -2.76 -15.06 4.42
N ALA A 58 -3.24 -14.03 3.76
CA ALA A 58 -4.41 -13.28 4.20
C ALA A 58 -5.70 -14.09 4.01
N SER A 59 -6.69 -13.89 4.90
CA SER A 59 -8.02 -14.47 4.75
C SER A 59 -8.71 -13.99 3.46
N PHE A 60 -9.59 -14.80 2.90
CA PHE A 60 -10.29 -14.46 1.66
C PHE A 60 -11.11 -13.15 1.75
N PRO A 61 -11.82 -12.84 2.86
CA PRO A 61 -12.45 -11.52 3.02
C PRO A 61 -11.46 -10.38 2.98
N PHE A 62 -10.29 -10.53 3.61
CA PHE A 62 -9.24 -9.51 3.60
C PHE A 62 -8.61 -9.33 2.22
N GLN A 63 -8.39 -10.41 1.46
CA GLN A 63 -7.94 -10.32 0.06
C GLN A 63 -8.93 -9.54 -0.81
N LYS A 64 -10.25 -9.75 -0.62
CA LYS A 64 -11.29 -8.96 -1.31
C LYS A 64 -11.26 -7.49 -0.91
N PHE A 65 -11.09 -7.21 0.38
CA PHE A 65 -10.97 -5.84 0.88
C PHE A 65 -9.77 -5.12 0.25
N ILE A 66 -8.58 -5.74 0.29
CA ILE A 66 -7.37 -5.19 -0.34
C ILE A 66 -7.56 -4.95 -1.84
N SER A 67 -8.22 -5.88 -2.55
CA SER A 67 -8.49 -5.68 -3.98
C SER A 67 -9.36 -4.46 -4.24
N LYS A 68 -10.42 -4.25 -3.44
CA LYS A 68 -11.28 -3.06 -3.53
C LYS A 68 -10.55 -1.78 -3.12
N TRP A 69 -9.68 -1.88 -2.12
CA TRP A 69 -8.86 -0.77 -1.67
C TRP A 69 -7.94 -0.28 -2.78
N ILE A 70 -7.12 -1.16 -3.36
CA ILE A 70 -6.19 -0.85 -4.45
C ILE A 70 -6.91 -0.33 -5.70
N SER A 71 -8.10 -0.88 -6.03
CA SER A 71 -8.90 -0.41 -7.18
C SER A 71 -9.75 0.82 -6.89
N GLU A 72 -9.65 1.40 -5.69
CA GLU A 72 -10.47 2.54 -5.24
C GLU A 72 -11.98 2.28 -5.31
N ASP A 73 -12.38 1.01 -5.19
CA ASP A 73 -13.78 0.60 -5.20
C ASP A 73 -14.32 0.33 -3.77
N THR A 74 -13.57 0.77 -2.75
CA THR A 74 -14.01 0.79 -1.35
C THR A 74 -15.15 1.77 -1.17
N ALA A 75 -16.11 1.45 -0.30
CA ALA A 75 -17.34 2.23 -0.09
C ALA A 75 -17.06 3.59 0.60
N THR A 76 -16.35 4.49 -0.08
CA THR A 76 -16.18 5.90 0.30
C THR A 76 -17.42 6.71 -0.10
N GLY A 77 -17.57 7.92 0.43
CA GLY A 77 -18.66 8.83 0.07
C GLY A 77 -18.77 9.03 -1.45
N ILE A 78 -17.64 9.27 -2.12
CA ILE A 78 -17.57 9.44 -3.59
C ILE A 78 -18.04 8.17 -4.33
N VAL A 79 -17.54 7.00 -3.92
CA VAL A 79 -17.91 5.72 -4.55
C VAL A 79 -19.39 5.39 -4.32
N MET A 80 -19.90 5.61 -3.12
CA MET A 80 -21.30 5.37 -2.80
C MET A 80 -22.24 6.32 -3.57
N ARG A 81 -21.85 7.58 -3.72
CA ARG A 81 -22.59 8.55 -4.56
C ARG A 81 -22.59 8.11 -6.04
N ARG A 82 -21.43 7.74 -6.57
CA ARG A 82 -21.32 7.20 -7.95
C ARG A 82 -22.22 5.99 -8.18
N ARG A 83 -22.36 5.13 -7.18
CA ARG A 83 -23.25 3.94 -7.20
C ARG A 83 -24.71 4.26 -6.88
N LYS A 84 -25.07 5.53 -6.67
CA LYS A 84 -26.42 5.96 -6.26
C LYS A 84 -26.90 5.34 -4.94
N GLN A 85 -25.99 4.94 -4.09
CA GLN A 85 -26.27 4.40 -2.75
C GLN A 85 -26.31 5.49 -1.68
N ARG A 86 -25.84 6.70 -2.03
CA ARG A 86 -25.79 7.87 -1.14
C ARG A 86 -26.03 9.13 -1.99
N ILE A 87 -26.67 10.13 -1.39
CA ILE A 87 -26.98 11.41 -2.07
C ILE A 87 -25.75 12.32 -2.06
N HIS A 88 -24.97 12.31 -0.95
CA HIS A 88 -23.82 13.16 -0.72
C HIS A 88 -22.54 12.33 -0.66
N ASP A 89 -21.43 12.96 -1.00
CA ASP A 89 -20.08 12.41 -0.89
C ASP A 89 -19.31 12.91 0.35
N HIS A 90 -19.98 13.70 1.20
CA HIS A 90 -19.39 14.23 2.43
C HIS A 90 -18.98 13.12 3.41
N CYS A 91 -17.91 13.37 4.17
CA CYS A 91 -17.53 12.47 5.25
C CYS A 91 -18.56 12.50 6.37
N PRO A 92 -19.12 11.37 6.81
CA PRO A 92 -20.16 11.34 7.86
C PRO A 92 -19.60 11.65 9.25
N ARG A 93 -18.29 11.80 9.41
CA ARG A 93 -17.64 12.05 10.70
C ARG A 93 -17.18 13.49 10.89
N CYS A 94 -16.56 14.08 9.86
CA CYS A 94 -16.01 15.44 9.95
C CYS A 94 -16.63 16.44 8.98
N ASP A 95 -17.64 15.99 8.21
CA ASP A 95 -18.38 16.80 7.24
C ASP A 95 -17.55 17.38 6.08
N ALA A 96 -16.32 16.90 5.90
CA ALA A 96 -15.52 17.26 4.74
C ALA A 96 -16.30 16.99 3.45
N PRO A 97 -16.22 17.88 2.44
CA PRO A 97 -17.12 17.85 1.27
C PRO A 97 -16.95 16.62 0.38
N GLU A 98 -15.81 15.96 0.45
CA GLU A 98 -15.50 14.78 -0.35
C GLU A 98 -14.80 13.70 0.48
N GLU A 99 -15.47 12.57 0.71
CA GLU A 99 -14.88 11.43 1.36
C GLU A 99 -14.25 10.51 0.31
N HIS A 100 -12.98 10.73 -0.01
CA HIS A 100 -12.17 9.84 -0.85
C HIS A 100 -11.32 8.88 0.01
N LEU A 101 -10.57 7.98 -0.63
CA LEU A 101 -9.83 6.93 0.07
C LEU A 101 -8.76 7.48 1.04
N VAL A 102 -7.98 8.47 0.61
CA VAL A 102 -6.99 9.14 1.47
C VAL A 102 -7.67 9.80 2.67
N HIS A 103 -8.84 10.46 2.47
CA HIS A 103 -9.58 11.09 3.55
C HIS A 103 -9.97 10.11 4.65
N ILE A 104 -10.32 8.85 4.32
CA ILE A 104 -10.64 7.84 5.34
C ILE A 104 -9.46 7.65 6.31
N LEU A 105 -8.23 7.65 5.80
CA LEU A 105 -7.01 7.50 6.61
C LEU A 105 -6.60 8.80 7.33
N THR A 106 -6.91 9.95 6.74
CA THR A 106 -6.46 11.26 7.23
C THR A 106 -7.58 12.10 7.86
N CYS A 107 -8.76 11.52 8.06
CA CYS A 107 -9.91 12.20 8.62
C CYS A 107 -9.55 12.84 9.98
N PRO A 108 -9.81 14.16 10.16
CA PRO A 108 -9.46 14.87 11.40
C PRO A 108 -10.37 14.56 12.59
N HIS A 109 -11.41 13.75 12.41
CA HIS A 109 -12.34 13.42 13.50
C HIS A 109 -11.59 12.73 14.66
N PRO A 110 -11.83 13.13 15.93
CA PRO A 110 -11.10 12.60 17.09
C PRO A 110 -11.10 11.07 17.20
N ASP A 111 -12.25 10.43 16.94
CA ASP A 111 -12.36 8.96 17.00
C ASP A 111 -11.48 8.28 15.95
N VAL A 112 -11.33 8.89 14.75
CA VAL A 112 -10.46 8.35 13.71
C VAL A 112 -9.01 8.51 14.10
N ARG A 113 -8.63 9.65 14.66
CA ARG A 113 -7.26 9.89 15.15
C ARG A 113 -6.89 8.93 16.26
N SER A 114 -7.77 8.75 17.25
CA SER A 114 -7.55 7.77 18.32
C SER A 114 -7.42 6.33 17.78
N LEU A 115 -8.25 5.94 16.82
CA LEU A 115 -8.14 4.64 16.17
C LEU A 115 -6.80 4.46 15.46
N ILE A 116 -6.36 5.47 14.70
CA ILE A 116 -5.07 5.45 14.00
C ILE A 116 -3.90 5.34 14.98
N ASP A 117 -3.92 6.11 16.06
CA ASP A 117 -2.88 6.04 17.09
C ASP A 117 -2.79 4.65 17.73
N ASN A 118 -3.92 4.05 18.05
CA ASN A 118 -3.97 2.67 18.56
C ASN A 118 -3.42 1.66 17.53
N MET A 119 -3.82 1.79 16.26
CA MET A 119 -3.31 0.91 15.19
C MET A 119 -1.79 1.06 14.98
N LEU A 120 -1.23 2.24 15.12
CA LEU A 120 0.23 2.44 15.04
C LEU A 120 0.96 1.78 16.20
N VAL A 121 0.41 1.83 17.41
CA VAL A 121 0.95 1.10 18.58
C VAL A 121 0.89 -0.42 18.33
N GLU A 122 -0.23 -0.93 17.85
CA GLU A 122 -0.37 -2.36 17.51
C GLU A 122 0.60 -2.77 16.40
N LEU A 123 0.81 -1.92 15.39
CA LEU A 123 1.77 -2.16 14.31
C LEU A 123 3.20 -2.22 14.85
N GLU A 124 3.59 -1.31 15.75
CA GLU A 124 4.92 -1.31 16.37
C GLU A 124 5.16 -2.61 17.17
N VAL A 125 4.19 -3.03 17.97
CA VAL A 125 4.24 -4.30 18.72
C VAL A 125 4.35 -5.49 17.77
N TRP A 126 3.57 -5.50 16.68
CA TRP A 126 3.61 -6.58 15.69
C TRP A 126 4.95 -6.63 14.97
N LEU A 127 5.49 -5.50 14.50
CA LEU A 127 6.80 -5.42 13.83
C LEU A 127 7.92 -5.93 14.74
N THR A 128 7.88 -5.60 16.04
CA THR A 128 8.83 -6.10 17.03
C THR A 128 8.74 -7.61 17.19
N LYS A 129 7.52 -8.17 17.21
CA LYS A 129 7.27 -9.60 17.33
C LYS A 129 7.72 -10.40 16.09
N GLU A 130 7.61 -9.81 14.90
CA GLU A 130 8.01 -10.41 13.62
C GLU A 130 9.50 -10.21 13.30
N ASP A 131 10.33 -9.91 14.33
CA ASP A 131 11.78 -9.73 14.23
C ASP A 131 12.19 -8.68 13.17
N THR A 132 11.37 -7.64 13.00
CA THR A 132 11.74 -6.50 12.16
C THR A 132 12.93 -5.77 12.76
N TYR A 133 13.85 -5.33 11.92
CA TYR A 133 15.08 -4.65 12.35
C TYR A 133 14.75 -3.47 13.30
N PRO A 134 15.25 -3.47 14.54
CA PRO A 134 14.76 -2.56 15.59
C PRO A 134 14.89 -1.07 15.25
N GLU A 135 15.97 -0.68 14.54
CA GLU A 135 16.17 0.72 14.18
C GLU A 135 15.26 1.18 13.01
N LEU A 136 14.69 0.25 12.23
CA LEU A 136 13.74 0.56 11.17
C LEU A 136 12.36 0.89 11.73
N ILE A 137 11.95 0.25 12.83
CA ILE A 137 10.59 0.37 13.39
C ILE A 137 10.23 1.83 13.70
N PRO A 138 11.00 2.59 14.51
CA PRO A 138 10.64 3.97 14.83
C PRO A 138 10.61 4.88 13.59
N ILE A 139 11.47 4.65 12.62
CA ILE A 139 11.49 5.43 11.37
C ILE A 139 10.23 5.15 10.57
N LEU A 140 9.85 3.88 10.40
CA LEU A 140 8.65 3.47 9.70
C LEU A 140 7.39 4.04 10.36
N ILE A 141 7.25 3.90 11.67
CA ILE A 141 6.11 4.42 12.43
C ILE A 141 6.03 5.96 12.32
N ALA A 142 7.15 6.65 12.42
CA ALA A 142 7.20 8.12 12.28
C ALA A 142 6.81 8.57 10.87
N SER A 143 7.30 7.90 9.83
CA SER A 143 6.96 8.22 8.43
C SER A 143 5.47 7.98 8.14
N ILE A 144 4.93 6.85 8.60
CA ILE A 144 3.49 6.54 8.47
C ILE A 144 2.65 7.59 9.21
N ARG A 145 3.02 7.93 10.44
CA ARG A 145 2.34 8.95 11.25
C ARG A 145 2.36 10.32 10.57
N SER A 146 3.50 10.74 10.04
CA SER A 146 3.64 12.00 9.32
C SER A 146 2.70 12.06 8.14
N TRP A 147 2.70 11.04 7.30
CA TRP A 147 1.82 10.97 6.13
C TRP A 147 0.32 10.94 6.51
N LEU A 148 -0.05 10.20 7.55
CA LEU A 148 -1.43 10.16 8.06
C LEU A 148 -1.90 11.50 8.63
N THR A 149 -0.97 12.35 9.06
CA THR A 149 -1.25 13.69 9.57
C THR A 149 -1.37 14.70 8.45
N ASP A 150 -0.43 14.70 7.53
CA ASP A 150 -0.39 15.56 6.35
C ASP A 150 0.20 14.80 5.15
N PRO A 151 -0.66 14.22 4.27
CA PRO A 151 -0.22 13.45 3.11
C PRO A 151 0.57 14.25 2.06
N TYR A 152 0.48 15.57 2.11
CA TYR A 152 1.10 16.49 1.15
C TYR A 152 2.18 17.36 1.80
N GLY A 153 2.43 17.17 3.09
CA GLY A 153 3.45 17.88 3.85
C GLY A 153 4.85 17.35 3.63
N ASP A 154 5.80 18.05 4.23
CA ASP A 154 7.20 17.65 4.19
C ASP A 154 7.43 16.34 4.96
N GLU A 155 8.33 15.53 4.42
CA GLU A 155 8.69 14.28 5.06
C GLU A 155 9.57 14.51 6.29
N PRO A 156 9.45 13.67 7.33
CA PRO A 156 10.28 13.80 8.51
C PRO A 156 11.75 13.53 8.18
N THR A 157 12.62 14.37 8.75
CA THR A 157 14.08 14.18 8.67
C THR A 157 14.54 13.19 9.74
N PHE A 158 15.38 12.23 9.36
CA PHE A 158 15.90 11.20 10.25
C PHE A 158 17.42 11.22 10.34
N VAL A 159 17.94 10.86 11.50
CA VAL A 159 19.33 10.39 11.63
C VAL A 159 19.36 8.93 11.24
N TRP A 160 20.07 8.61 10.19
CA TRP A 160 20.08 7.28 9.60
C TRP A 160 21.00 6.32 10.37
N PRO A 161 20.48 5.26 10.98
CA PRO A 161 21.31 4.30 11.73
C PRO A 161 22.27 3.53 10.81
N THR A 162 21.83 3.19 9.61
CA THR A 162 22.63 2.48 8.61
C THR A 162 22.33 2.97 7.19
N ALA A 163 23.28 2.76 6.26
CA ALA A 163 23.07 3.06 4.84
C ALA A 163 21.90 2.25 4.26
N LEU A 164 21.75 0.99 4.67
CA LEU A 164 20.67 0.11 4.20
C LEU A 164 19.27 0.65 4.54
N ILE A 165 19.08 1.10 5.78
CA ILE A 165 17.80 1.70 6.21
C ILE A 165 17.53 2.97 5.44
N ARG A 166 18.55 3.81 5.25
CA ARG A 166 18.43 5.01 4.44
C ARG A 166 17.96 4.70 3.02
N GLU A 167 18.60 3.74 2.35
CA GLU A 167 18.26 3.34 0.99
C GLU A 167 16.83 2.81 0.89
N ALA A 168 16.41 1.95 1.83
CA ALA A 168 15.06 1.39 1.86
C ALA A 168 13.99 2.49 2.03
N ILE A 169 14.20 3.43 2.95
CA ILE A 169 13.23 4.51 3.16
C ILE A 169 13.23 5.48 1.97
N LEU A 170 14.37 5.84 1.40
CA LEU A 170 14.43 6.69 0.21
C LEU A 170 13.75 6.03 -1.00
N ALA A 171 13.90 4.72 -1.16
CA ALA A 171 13.18 3.98 -2.20
C ALA A 171 11.66 3.99 -1.95
N GLN A 172 11.21 3.83 -0.69
CA GLN A 172 9.79 3.96 -0.35
C GLN A 172 9.26 5.38 -0.57
N GLN A 173 10.05 6.41 -0.28
CA GLN A 173 9.70 7.81 -0.56
C GLN A 173 9.52 8.05 -2.06
N GLN A 174 10.37 7.46 -2.91
CA GLN A 174 10.19 7.51 -4.37
C GLN A 174 8.89 6.85 -4.84
N LEU A 175 8.47 5.74 -4.23
CA LEU A 175 7.17 5.12 -4.49
C LEU A 175 6.00 5.95 -3.92
N GLY A 176 6.27 6.77 -2.93
CA GLY A 176 5.27 7.49 -2.15
C GLY A 176 4.58 6.64 -1.09
N TRP A 177 4.23 7.26 0.02
CA TRP A 177 3.57 6.58 1.14
C TRP A 177 2.14 6.15 0.80
N TYR A 178 1.49 6.78 -0.19
CA TYR A 178 0.20 6.31 -0.67
C TYR A 178 0.30 4.88 -1.24
N ALA A 179 1.34 4.60 -2.02
CA ALA A 179 1.60 3.25 -2.53
C ALA A 179 1.84 2.24 -1.39
N PHE A 180 2.49 2.66 -0.29
CA PHE A 180 2.65 1.82 0.90
C PHE A 180 1.31 1.36 1.47
N PHE A 181 0.31 2.25 1.59
CA PHE A 181 -1.03 1.88 2.05
C PHE A 181 -1.80 1.00 1.06
N ASP A 182 -1.41 0.99 -0.20
CA ASP A 182 -1.89 0.02 -1.18
C ASP A 182 -1.16 -1.35 -1.08
N GLY A 183 -0.25 -1.48 -0.10
CA GLY A 183 0.52 -2.69 0.16
C GLY A 183 1.75 -2.84 -0.74
N MET A 184 2.21 -1.76 -1.36
CA MET A 184 3.41 -1.72 -2.20
C MET A 184 4.57 -1.12 -1.40
N TYR A 185 5.59 -1.93 -1.17
CA TYR A 185 6.78 -1.54 -0.41
C TYR A 185 8.06 -2.07 -1.08
N CYS A 186 9.15 -1.37 -0.82
CA CYS A 186 10.48 -1.70 -1.31
C CYS A 186 11.17 -2.78 -0.50
#